data_19c57cdedc352bf30fbf71d855cd0f12
#
_entry.id   19c57cdedc352bf30fbf71d855cd0f12
#
_cell.length_a   1.000
_cell.length_b   1.000
_cell.length_c   1.000
_cell.angle_alpha   90.00
_cell.angle_beta   90.00
_cell.angle_gamma   90.00
#
_symmetry.space_group_name_H-M   'P 1'
#
loop_
_entity.id
_entity.type
_entity.pdbx_description
1 polymer ?
#
loop_
_entity_poly.entity_id
_entity_poly.type
_entity_poly.pdbx_seq_one_letter_code
_entity_poly.pdbx_strand_id
1 'polypeptide(L)'
;MELDENYCRIEDVWKSLFAVFAEKARKKNIALHYTMNVEHEHVLTDVTKVKEILVNILSNAIKYTPAGGSVMVYVDELPCDESGYMIVRIRISDTGIGMSQDYLTKIFEAFTREKNTTKSKIAGTGLGMSIVKNYVDLLGGTIDVESELGKGSTFTVTLKHRIADERYYVKKHIEEPGTGSEILEGRNILLAEDNDLNAEIAEAILERAGLRIERVENGIQCVNRILEMPAGTYDMIFMDIQMPEMDGYK
;
A
#
# COMPACT_ATOMS: atom_id res chain seq x y z
N MET A 1 -9.98 -12.33 14.79
CA MET A 1 -9.60 -11.89 13.43
C MET A 1 -8.62 -12.93 12.94
N GLU A 2 -8.91 -13.63 11.85
CA GLU A 2 -8.04 -14.68 11.32
C GLU A 2 -7.00 -14.08 10.37
N LEU A 3 -5.82 -14.73 10.25
CA LEU A 3 -4.80 -14.38 9.28
C LEU A 3 -5.18 -14.98 7.93
N ASP A 4 -5.04 -14.19 6.87
CA ASP A 4 -5.19 -14.62 5.48
C ASP A 4 -3.81 -14.67 4.83
N GLU A 5 -3.08 -15.78 5.05
CA GLU A 5 -1.75 -15.97 4.49
C GLU A 5 -1.82 -16.27 3.00
N ASN A 6 -1.27 -15.37 2.21
CA ASN A 6 -1.15 -15.50 0.78
C ASN A 6 0.32 -15.40 0.35
N TYR A 7 0.61 -16.00 -0.81
CA TYR A 7 1.92 -15.86 -1.42
C TYR A 7 2.17 -14.40 -1.82
N CYS A 8 3.37 -13.90 -1.52
CA CYS A 8 3.85 -12.65 -2.07
C CYS A 8 5.37 -12.65 -2.26
N ARG A 9 5.83 -11.80 -3.16
CA ARG A 9 7.22 -11.42 -3.28
C ARG A 9 7.45 -10.13 -2.48
N ILE A 10 8.35 -10.18 -1.52
CA ILE A 10 8.62 -9.05 -0.60
C ILE A 10 8.97 -7.78 -1.40
N GLU A 11 9.80 -7.92 -2.44
CA GLU A 11 10.21 -6.79 -3.29
C GLU A 11 9.01 -6.07 -3.94
N ASP A 12 7.99 -6.81 -4.41
CA ASP A 12 6.82 -6.21 -5.08
C ASP A 12 5.96 -5.40 -4.10
N VAL A 13 5.83 -5.87 -2.86
CA VAL A 13 5.15 -5.12 -1.79
C VAL A 13 5.87 -3.78 -1.57
N TRP A 14 7.20 -3.80 -1.47
CA TRP A 14 8.00 -2.59 -1.26
C TRP A 14 7.97 -1.65 -2.45
N LYS A 15 8.13 -2.14 -3.68
CA LYS A 15 8.07 -1.32 -4.89
C LYS A 15 6.75 -0.57 -5.00
N SER A 16 5.63 -1.25 -4.74
CA SER A 16 4.29 -0.66 -4.80
C SER A 16 4.10 0.45 -3.76
N LEU A 17 4.53 0.22 -2.51
CA LEU A 17 4.44 1.22 -1.44
C LEU A 17 5.38 2.39 -1.69
N PHE A 18 6.63 2.10 -2.06
CA PHE A 18 7.64 3.13 -2.27
C PHE A 18 7.26 4.10 -3.38
N ALA A 19 6.67 3.63 -4.47
CA ALA A 19 6.19 4.48 -5.56
C ALA A 19 5.19 5.53 -5.06
N VAL A 20 4.21 5.11 -4.23
CA VAL A 20 3.21 6.02 -3.65
C VAL A 20 3.83 7.03 -2.70
N PHE A 21 4.72 6.58 -1.80
CA PHE A 21 5.32 7.44 -0.78
C PHE A 21 6.42 8.35 -1.32
N ALA A 22 7.15 7.94 -2.38
CA ALA A 22 8.16 8.76 -3.04
C ALA A 22 7.55 10.06 -3.59
N GLU A 23 6.36 9.99 -4.18
CA GLU A 23 5.69 11.20 -4.67
C GLU A 23 5.25 12.12 -3.52
N LYS A 24 4.68 11.56 -2.44
CA LYS A 24 4.31 12.33 -1.24
C LYS A 24 5.52 13.00 -0.60
N ALA A 25 6.63 12.30 -0.48
CA ALA A 25 7.89 12.82 0.06
C ALA A 25 8.43 13.95 -0.83
N ARG A 26 8.46 13.76 -2.16
CA ARG A 26 8.89 14.76 -3.13
C ARG A 26 8.05 16.05 -3.03
N LYS A 27 6.72 15.93 -2.98
CA LYS A 27 5.81 17.09 -2.83
C LYS A 27 6.09 17.89 -1.54
N LYS A 28 6.57 17.22 -0.49
CA LYS A 28 6.93 17.85 0.80
C LYS A 28 8.41 18.22 0.90
N ASN A 29 9.21 18.00 -0.14
CA ASN A 29 10.67 18.21 -0.13
C ASN A 29 11.38 17.39 0.96
N ILE A 30 11.04 16.08 1.06
CA ILE A 30 11.66 15.12 1.98
C ILE A 30 12.46 14.11 1.15
N ALA A 31 13.69 13.82 1.57
CA ALA A 31 14.49 12.75 1.00
C ALA A 31 13.98 11.39 1.52
N LEU A 32 13.49 10.53 0.62
CA LEU A 32 13.04 9.18 0.96
C LEU A 32 13.95 8.16 0.32
N HIS A 33 14.56 7.29 1.12
CA HIS A 33 15.45 6.23 0.66
C HIS A 33 15.06 4.89 1.26
N TYR A 34 15.31 3.79 0.55
CA TYR A 34 15.20 2.45 1.11
C TYR A 34 16.38 1.57 0.69
N THR A 35 16.72 0.63 1.56
CA THR A 35 17.69 -0.43 1.33
C THR A 35 17.06 -1.75 1.76
N MET A 36 17.20 -2.78 0.93
CA MET A 36 16.66 -4.10 1.20
C MET A 36 17.76 -5.15 1.04
N ASN A 37 17.96 -5.94 2.09
CA ASN A 37 18.92 -7.04 2.18
C ASN A 37 18.15 -8.30 2.61
N VAL A 38 17.46 -8.91 1.66
CA VAL A 38 16.62 -10.09 1.87
C VAL A 38 17.09 -11.17 0.89
N GLU A 39 17.39 -12.34 1.40
CA GLU A 39 17.81 -13.50 0.60
C GLU A 39 16.59 -14.29 0.10
N HIS A 40 15.60 -14.51 0.98
CA HIS A 40 14.38 -15.24 0.66
C HIS A 40 13.24 -14.26 0.31
N GLU A 41 13.12 -13.95 -0.98
CA GLU A 41 12.13 -12.96 -1.45
C GLU A 41 10.68 -13.49 -1.46
N HIS A 42 10.49 -14.81 -1.51
CA HIS A 42 9.20 -15.46 -1.68
C HIS A 42 8.66 -15.95 -0.34
N VAL A 43 7.54 -15.41 0.11
CA VAL A 43 6.96 -15.70 1.44
C VAL A 43 5.46 -15.89 1.39
N LEU A 44 4.96 -16.55 2.44
CA LEU A 44 3.54 -16.63 2.77
C LEU A 44 3.26 -15.71 3.96
N THR A 45 2.37 -14.75 3.79
CA THR A 45 2.00 -13.79 4.82
C THR A 45 0.64 -13.15 4.52
N ASP A 46 0.04 -12.49 5.50
CA ASP A 46 -1.10 -11.60 5.26
C ASP A 46 -0.59 -10.26 4.72
N VAL A 47 -0.54 -10.18 3.39
CA VAL A 47 -0.01 -9.00 2.66
C VAL A 47 -0.77 -7.72 3.00
N THR A 48 -2.09 -7.82 3.25
CA THR A 48 -2.93 -6.67 3.57
C THR A 48 -2.52 -6.07 4.92
N LYS A 49 -2.38 -6.90 5.95
CA LYS A 49 -1.96 -6.43 7.28
C LYS A 49 -0.53 -5.90 7.27
N VAL A 50 0.39 -6.56 6.56
CA VAL A 50 1.77 -6.06 6.40
C VAL A 50 1.75 -4.69 5.70
N LYS A 51 1.00 -4.52 4.61
CA LYS A 51 0.88 -3.22 3.93
C LYS A 51 0.30 -2.15 4.84
N GLU A 52 -0.73 -2.45 5.63
CA GLU A 52 -1.32 -1.47 6.56
C GLU A 52 -0.36 -1.03 7.67
N ILE A 53 0.45 -1.96 8.22
CA ILE A 53 1.54 -1.62 9.16
C ILE A 53 2.47 -0.60 8.52
N LEU A 54 2.99 -0.90 7.33
CA LEU A 54 3.96 -0.07 6.63
C LEU A 54 3.39 1.29 6.21
N VAL A 55 2.15 1.32 5.71
CA VAL A 55 1.45 2.55 5.32
C VAL A 55 1.29 3.49 6.53
N ASN A 56 0.90 2.97 7.68
CA ASN A 56 0.72 3.78 8.89
C ASN A 56 2.06 4.38 9.37
N ILE A 57 3.13 3.59 9.42
CA ILE A 57 4.44 4.06 9.88
C ILE A 57 5.05 5.05 8.87
N LEU A 58 5.07 4.72 7.56
CA LEU A 58 5.61 5.60 6.51
C LEU A 58 4.82 6.90 6.39
N SER A 59 3.50 6.83 6.48
CA SER A 59 2.65 8.02 6.47
C SER A 59 2.97 8.94 7.64
N ASN A 60 3.19 8.40 8.84
CA ASN A 60 3.60 9.16 10.02
C ASN A 60 5.01 9.75 9.84
N ALA A 61 5.97 8.97 9.38
CA ALA A 61 7.33 9.45 9.12
C ALA A 61 7.33 10.66 8.18
N ILE A 62 6.66 10.57 7.03
CA ILE A 62 6.57 11.70 6.08
C ILE A 62 5.76 12.86 6.67
N LYS A 63 4.69 12.57 7.39
CA LYS A 63 3.80 13.58 7.97
C LYS A 63 4.52 14.45 9.00
N TYR A 64 5.33 13.85 9.86
CA TYR A 64 5.98 14.53 10.98
C TYR A 64 7.42 15.00 10.67
N THR A 65 7.97 14.65 9.53
CA THR A 65 9.25 15.19 9.05
C THR A 65 9.01 16.55 8.37
N PRO A 66 9.73 17.62 8.76
CA PRO A 66 9.65 18.91 8.08
C PRO A 66 10.27 18.85 6.70
N ALA A 67 9.97 19.84 5.85
CA ALA A 67 10.62 20.00 4.55
C ALA A 67 12.13 20.14 4.71
N GLY A 68 12.90 19.47 3.84
CA GLY A 68 14.37 19.37 3.93
C GLY A 68 14.87 18.21 4.80
N GLY A 69 13.96 17.49 5.48
CA GLY A 69 14.31 16.31 6.25
C GLY A 69 14.41 15.03 5.41
N SER A 70 14.62 13.90 6.08
CA SER A 70 14.78 12.61 5.44
C SER A 70 14.02 11.49 6.14
N VAL A 71 13.63 10.47 5.37
CA VAL A 71 13.09 9.21 5.84
C VAL A 71 13.90 8.09 5.21
N MET A 72 14.44 7.20 6.05
CA MET A 72 15.25 6.05 5.66
C MET A 72 14.52 4.76 6.05
N VAL A 73 14.45 3.83 5.11
CA VAL A 73 13.86 2.51 5.33
C VAL A 73 14.92 1.45 5.11
N TYR A 74 15.05 0.56 6.09
CA TYR A 74 15.93 -0.61 6.00
C TYR A 74 15.08 -1.86 6.19
N VAL A 75 15.25 -2.81 5.27
CA VAL A 75 14.59 -4.12 5.31
C VAL A 75 15.70 -5.17 5.30
N ASP A 76 15.88 -5.83 6.42
CA ASP A 76 16.92 -6.83 6.60
C ASP A 76 16.30 -8.19 6.95
N GLU A 77 16.78 -9.24 6.29
CA GLU A 77 16.53 -10.59 6.75
C GLU A 77 17.47 -10.92 7.91
N LEU A 78 16.91 -11.54 8.95
CA LEU A 78 17.65 -12.02 10.11
C LEU A 78 17.66 -13.55 10.15
N PRO A 79 18.69 -14.17 10.73
CA PRO A 79 18.72 -15.59 10.97
C PRO A 79 17.45 -16.07 11.70
N CYS A 80 16.90 -17.20 11.29
CA CYS A 80 15.78 -17.89 11.93
C CYS A 80 16.17 -19.34 12.21
N ASP A 81 16.03 -19.77 13.47
CA ASP A 81 16.37 -21.14 13.88
C ASP A 81 15.33 -22.17 13.40
N GLU A 82 14.16 -21.72 12.97
CA GLU A 82 13.08 -22.58 12.50
C GLU A 82 13.16 -22.79 10.99
N SER A 83 13.36 -24.04 10.58
CA SER A 83 13.45 -24.41 9.16
C SER A 83 12.17 -24.06 8.42
N GLY A 84 12.30 -23.46 7.22
CA GLY A 84 11.18 -23.01 6.40
C GLY A 84 10.59 -21.65 6.81
N TYR A 85 11.20 -20.97 7.77
CA TYR A 85 10.84 -19.63 8.20
C TYR A 85 12.02 -18.67 8.09
N MET A 86 11.70 -17.39 7.92
CA MET A 86 12.63 -16.28 7.96
C MET A 86 12.10 -15.17 8.88
N ILE A 87 12.98 -14.32 9.36
CA ILE A 87 12.63 -13.15 10.13
C ILE A 87 12.99 -11.91 9.32
N VAL A 88 12.04 -11.03 9.09
CA VAL A 88 12.27 -9.73 8.46
C VAL A 88 12.21 -8.64 9.51
N ARG A 89 13.28 -7.85 9.59
CA ARG A 89 13.35 -6.65 10.38
C ARG A 89 13.24 -5.42 9.49
N ILE A 90 12.25 -4.58 9.75
CA ILE A 90 11.97 -3.37 9.01
C ILE A 90 12.20 -2.19 9.95
N ARG A 91 13.17 -1.32 9.61
CA ARG A 91 13.44 -0.09 10.35
C ARG A 91 13.07 1.11 9.50
N ILE A 92 12.23 1.99 10.04
CA ILE A 92 11.82 3.24 9.41
C ILE A 92 12.25 4.36 10.33
N SER A 93 13.26 5.12 9.89
CA SER A 93 13.84 6.25 10.61
C SER A 93 13.49 7.56 9.93
N ASP A 94 13.05 8.54 10.67
CA ASP A 94 12.77 9.89 10.20
C ASP A 94 13.58 10.94 10.99
N THR A 95 13.84 12.08 10.34
CA THR A 95 14.45 13.26 10.98
C THR A 95 13.37 14.29 11.36
N GLY A 96 12.24 13.81 11.84
CA GLY A 96 11.07 14.59 12.18
C GLY A 96 11.16 15.29 13.53
N ILE A 97 10.01 15.75 14.00
CA ILE A 97 9.88 16.48 15.27
C ILE A 97 10.19 15.61 16.51
N GLY A 98 10.22 14.28 16.33
CA GLY A 98 10.37 13.33 17.44
C GLY A 98 9.21 13.37 18.43
N MET A 99 9.36 12.61 19.50
CA MET A 99 8.34 12.39 20.53
C MET A 99 8.89 12.56 21.92
N SER A 100 8.05 13.01 22.87
CA SER A 100 8.39 13.07 24.28
C SER A 100 8.42 11.67 24.93
N GLN A 101 9.19 11.49 26.00
CA GLN A 101 9.22 10.23 26.73
C GLN A 101 7.84 9.86 27.29
N ASP A 102 7.07 10.85 27.76
CA ASP A 102 5.70 10.64 28.24
C ASP A 102 4.76 10.12 27.16
N TYR A 103 4.96 10.53 25.90
CA TYR A 103 4.14 10.05 24.79
C TYR A 103 4.59 8.68 24.30
N LEU A 104 5.90 8.38 24.31
CA LEU A 104 6.43 7.08 23.93
C LEU A 104 5.81 5.92 24.72
N THR A 105 5.51 6.12 25.99
CA THR A 105 4.85 5.09 26.82
C THR A 105 3.41 4.78 26.40
N LYS A 106 2.79 5.66 25.61
CA LYS A 106 1.37 5.62 25.22
C LYS A 106 1.13 5.59 23.71
N ILE A 107 2.21 5.54 22.91
CA ILE A 107 2.12 5.68 21.47
C ILE A 107 1.21 4.64 20.82
N PHE A 108 1.11 3.45 21.41
CA PHE A 108 0.26 2.36 20.94
C PHE A 108 -1.15 2.34 21.54
N GLU A 109 -1.48 3.26 22.45
CA GLU A 109 -2.82 3.42 22.98
C GLU A 109 -3.71 4.13 21.96
N ALA A 110 -4.95 3.65 21.78
CA ALA A 110 -5.91 4.25 20.86
C ALA A 110 -6.27 5.69 21.26
N PHE A 111 -6.47 6.56 20.27
CA PHE A 111 -6.86 7.97 20.42
C PHE A 111 -5.83 8.86 21.11
N THR A 112 -4.60 8.38 21.31
CA THR A 112 -3.53 9.19 21.89
C THR A 112 -2.82 10.01 20.82
N ARG A 113 -2.39 11.23 21.20
CA ARG A 113 -1.66 12.17 20.34
C ARG A 113 -0.66 12.97 21.15
N GLU A 114 0.51 13.23 20.57
CA GLU A 114 1.51 14.10 21.14
C GLU A 114 0.96 15.54 21.27
N LYS A 115 1.10 16.15 22.45
CA LYS A 115 0.55 17.49 22.76
C LYS A 115 1.03 18.58 21.78
N ASN A 116 2.27 18.49 21.33
CA ASN A 116 2.87 19.44 20.40
C ASN A 116 2.25 19.38 19.00
N THR A 117 1.76 18.21 18.56
CA THR A 117 1.10 18.03 17.27
C THR A 117 -0.31 18.64 17.24
N THR A 118 -0.96 18.72 18.40
CA THR A 118 -2.27 19.37 18.55
C THR A 118 -2.16 20.90 18.34
N LYS A 119 -1.06 21.51 18.77
CA LYS A 119 -0.79 22.95 18.53
C LYS A 119 -0.43 23.25 17.07
N SER A 120 0.23 22.33 16.37
CA SER A 120 0.65 22.50 14.96
C SER A 120 -0.44 22.18 13.94
N LYS A 121 -1.69 21.90 14.34
CA LYS A 121 -2.84 21.56 13.49
C LYS A 121 -2.62 20.35 12.56
N ILE A 122 -1.67 19.46 12.89
CA ILE A 122 -1.44 18.24 12.09
C ILE A 122 -2.61 17.28 12.31
N ALA A 123 -3.42 17.04 11.28
CA ALA A 123 -4.61 16.18 11.35
C ALA A 123 -4.24 14.70 11.64
N GLY A 124 -5.09 13.99 12.41
CA GLY A 124 -4.93 12.55 12.67
C GLY A 124 -5.90 12.06 13.74
N THR A 125 -6.36 10.83 13.60
CA THR A 125 -7.34 10.19 14.51
C THR A 125 -6.71 9.65 15.79
N GLY A 126 -5.39 9.40 15.82
CA GLY A 126 -4.71 8.72 16.92
C GLY A 126 -4.92 7.20 16.95
N LEU A 127 -5.43 6.61 15.87
CA LEU A 127 -5.68 5.16 15.77
C LEU A 127 -4.58 4.38 15.03
N GLY A 128 -3.78 5.05 14.19
CA GLY A 128 -2.83 4.36 13.31
C GLY A 128 -1.83 3.48 14.04
N MET A 129 -1.25 3.94 15.16
CA MET A 129 -0.24 3.17 15.88
C MET A 129 -0.83 2.03 16.72
N SER A 130 -2.05 2.16 17.23
CA SER A 130 -2.76 1.05 17.89
C SER A 130 -3.15 -0.05 16.89
N ILE A 131 -3.52 0.31 15.66
CA ILE A 131 -3.75 -0.64 14.56
C ILE A 131 -2.46 -1.36 14.21
N VAL A 132 -1.34 -0.63 14.08
CA VAL A 132 -0.02 -1.23 13.83
C VAL A 132 0.33 -2.26 14.90
N LYS A 133 0.20 -1.90 16.20
CA LYS A 133 0.49 -2.82 17.30
C LYS A 133 -0.38 -4.09 17.23
N ASN A 134 -1.69 -3.92 17.00
CA ASN A 134 -2.60 -5.06 16.89
C ASN A 134 -2.25 -6.00 15.72
N TYR A 135 -1.87 -5.45 14.56
CA TYR A 135 -1.49 -6.29 13.42
C TYR A 135 -0.14 -6.96 13.60
N VAL A 136 0.84 -6.26 14.20
CA VAL A 136 2.14 -6.85 14.54
C VAL A 136 1.95 -8.02 15.51
N ASP A 137 1.13 -7.83 16.58
CA ASP A 137 0.83 -8.89 17.54
C ASP A 137 0.09 -10.07 16.91
N LEU A 138 -0.86 -9.79 16.01
CA LEU A 138 -1.60 -10.83 15.27
C LEU A 138 -0.68 -11.64 14.35
N LEU A 139 0.33 -11.00 13.74
CA LEU A 139 1.35 -11.64 12.92
C LEU A 139 2.46 -12.32 13.77
N GLY A 140 2.34 -12.31 15.10
CA GLY A 140 3.34 -12.90 16.01
C GLY A 140 4.68 -12.18 16.02
N GLY A 141 4.70 -10.91 15.61
CA GLY A 141 5.90 -10.09 15.53
C GLY A 141 6.12 -9.19 16.74
N THR A 142 7.11 -8.31 16.63
CA THR A 142 7.39 -7.25 17.61
C THR A 142 7.50 -5.88 16.93
N ILE A 143 7.17 -4.83 17.69
CA ILE A 143 7.41 -3.46 17.29
C ILE A 143 8.03 -2.68 18.43
N ASP A 144 9.13 -2.00 18.12
CA ASP A 144 9.86 -1.12 19.03
C ASP A 144 9.91 0.28 18.45
N VAL A 145 10.03 1.30 19.31
CA VAL A 145 10.15 2.70 18.91
C VAL A 145 11.18 3.42 19.76
N GLU A 146 12.09 4.11 19.07
CA GLU A 146 13.06 5.03 19.66
C GLU A 146 12.79 6.42 19.13
N SER A 147 12.71 7.42 19.99
CA SER A 147 12.49 8.81 19.56
C SER A 147 12.99 9.79 20.60
N GLU A 148 13.43 10.94 20.09
CA GLU A 148 13.82 12.10 20.90
C GLU A 148 13.30 13.38 20.27
N LEU A 149 12.74 14.28 21.08
CA LEU A 149 12.22 15.55 20.59
C LEU A 149 13.29 16.34 19.82
N GLY A 150 12.95 16.73 18.60
CA GLY A 150 13.82 17.48 17.68
C GLY A 150 14.85 16.65 16.93
N LYS A 151 14.94 15.32 17.16
CA LYS A 151 15.88 14.44 16.45
C LYS A 151 15.21 13.46 15.50
N GLY A 152 13.90 13.23 15.69
CA GLY A 152 13.14 12.28 14.87
C GLY A 152 12.79 10.99 15.62
N SER A 153 12.37 9.98 14.86
CA SER A 153 11.92 8.70 15.38
C SER A 153 12.44 7.55 14.55
N THR A 154 12.61 6.38 15.17
CA THR A 154 12.90 5.11 14.51
C THR A 154 11.91 4.06 15.01
N PHE A 155 11.15 3.51 14.09
CA PHE A 155 10.27 2.38 14.30
C PHE A 155 10.95 1.12 13.79
N THR A 156 10.99 0.07 14.61
CA THR A 156 11.55 -1.23 14.25
C THR A 156 10.46 -2.28 14.37
N VAL A 157 10.05 -2.85 13.25
CA VAL A 157 9.08 -3.96 13.16
C VAL A 157 9.83 -5.22 12.80
N THR A 158 9.60 -6.30 13.56
CA THR A 158 10.18 -7.62 13.30
C THR A 158 9.04 -8.62 13.10
N LEU A 159 9.00 -9.25 11.93
CA LEU A 159 7.96 -10.21 11.55
C LEU A 159 8.61 -11.52 11.14
N LYS A 160 7.96 -12.62 11.51
CA LYS A 160 8.34 -13.96 11.07
C LYS A 160 7.44 -14.37 9.91
N HIS A 161 8.04 -14.78 8.79
CA HIS A 161 7.33 -15.23 7.62
C HIS A 161 7.70 -16.67 7.30
N ARG A 162 6.74 -17.42 6.77
CA ARG A 162 7.02 -18.72 6.20
C ARG A 162 7.59 -18.52 4.80
N ILE A 163 8.74 -19.14 4.51
CA ILE A 163 9.33 -19.13 3.17
C ILE A 163 8.40 -19.92 2.24
N ALA A 164 8.05 -19.34 1.10
CA ALA A 164 7.22 -20.01 0.13
C ALA A 164 8.03 -21.04 -0.65
N ASP A 165 7.53 -22.27 -0.70
CA ASP A 165 8.09 -23.34 -1.54
C ASP A 165 7.91 -22.98 -3.04
N GLU A 166 8.80 -23.46 -3.90
CA GLU A 166 8.74 -23.25 -5.36
C GLU A 166 7.35 -23.52 -5.96
N ARG A 167 6.60 -24.46 -5.38
CA ARG A 167 5.23 -24.77 -5.80
C ARG A 167 4.27 -23.58 -5.76
N TYR A 168 4.53 -22.57 -4.91
CA TYR A 168 3.67 -21.38 -4.80
C TYR A 168 3.92 -20.36 -5.91
N TYR A 169 5.14 -20.23 -6.42
CA TYR A 169 5.47 -19.25 -7.45
C TYR A 169 5.62 -19.87 -8.84
N VAL A 170 6.00 -21.14 -8.97
CA VAL A 170 5.94 -21.85 -10.25
C VAL A 170 4.49 -22.01 -10.72
N LYS A 171 3.53 -22.29 -9.81
CA LYS A 171 2.10 -22.33 -10.14
C LYS A 171 1.58 -20.99 -10.65
N LYS A 172 2.04 -19.89 -10.04
CA LYS A 172 1.62 -18.53 -10.43
C LYS A 172 2.21 -18.12 -11.79
N HIS A 173 3.42 -18.60 -12.13
CA HIS A 173 3.99 -18.42 -13.47
C HIS A 173 3.34 -19.29 -14.55
N ILE A 174 2.64 -20.37 -14.16
CA ILE A 174 1.86 -21.21 -15.09
C ILE A 174 0.42 -20.68 -15.21
N GLU A 175 -0.08 -19.95 -14.19
CA GLU A 175 -1.39 -19.29 -14.20
C GLU A 175 -1.33 -17.85 -14.70
N GLU A 176 -0.15 -17.25 -14.87
CA GLU A 176 -0.02 -16.09 -15.75
C GLU A 176 0.04 -16.64 -17.20
N PRO A 177 -1.08 -16.65 -17.93
CA PRO A 177 -1.01 -16.79 -19.38
C PRO A 177 -0.10 -15.64 -19.85
N GLY A 178 0.85 -15.96 -20.69
CA GLY A 178 1.90 -15.06 -21.15
C GLY A 178 1.41 -13.64 -21.34
N THR A 179 2.19 -12.70 -20.83
CA THR A 179 1.97 -11.25 -20.76
C THR A 179 0.58 -10.84 -21.23
N GLY A 180 -0.35 -10.62 -20.29
CA GLY A 180 -1.78 -10.37 -20.57
C GLY A 180 -2.10 -9.25 -21.58
N SER A 181 -1.10 -8.62 -22.13
CA SER A 181 -1.09 -7.72 -23.26
C SER A 181 -1.66 -8.35 -24.54
N GLU A 182 -1.28 -9.59 -24.88
CA GLU A 182 -1.80 -10.25 -26.10
C GLU A 182 -3.28 -10.64 -26.01
N ILE A 183 -3.78 -10.93 -24.79
CA ILE A 183 -5.20 -11.29 -24.56
C ILE A 183 -6.06 -10.03 -24.52
N LEU A 184 -5.50 -8.90 -24.10
CA LEU A 184 -6.21 -7.62 -23.95
C LEU A 184 -6.14 -6.76 -25.21
N GLU A 185 -5.15 -6.98 -26.06
CA GLU A 185 -4.92 -6.14 -27.24
C GLU A 185 -6.13 -6.09 -28.17
N GLY A 186 -6.61 -4.88 -28.44
CA GLY A 186 -7.74 -4.61 -29.30
C GLY A 186 -9.12 -4.86 -28.70
N ARG A 187 -9.23 -5.28 -27.43
CA ARG A 187 -10.51 -5.45 -26.72
C ARG A 187 -11.18 -4.11 -26.47
N ASN A 188 -12.50 -4.08 -26.59
CA ASN A 188 -13.29 -2.87 -26.40
C ASN A 188 -13.83 -2.78 -24.98
N ILE A 189 -13.52 -1.69 -24.30
CA ILE A 189 -13.93 -1.42 -22.92
C ILE A 189 -14.88 -0.23 -22.90
N LEU A 190 -15.98 -0.36 -22.16
CA LEU A 190 -16.81 0.78 -21.78
C LEU A 190 -16.41 1.22 -20.37
N LEU A 191 -15.89 2.43 -20.22
CA LEU A 191 -15.47 3.03 -18.97
C LEU A 191 -16.54 4.02 -18.49
N ALA A 192 -17.17 3.76 -17.34
CA ALA A 192 -18.08 4.69 -16.68
C ALA A 192 -17.36 5.35 -15.50
N GLU A 193 -17.02 6.64 -15.64
CA GLU A 193 -16.28 7.43 -14.66
C GLU A 193 -16.69 8.90 -14.80
N ASP A 194 -17.21 9.52 -13.72
CA ASP A 194 -17.72 10.88 -13.70
C ASP A 194 -16.63 11.94 -13.50
N ASN A 195 -15.49 11.55 -12.93
CA ASN A 195 -14.37 12.44 -12.70
C ASN A 195 -13.39 12.44 -13.89
N ASP A 196 -13.24 13.58 -14.56
CA ASP A 196 -12.37 13.72 -15.74
C ASP A 196 -10.93 13.30 -15.49
N LEU A 197 -10.36 13.64 -14.32
CA LEU A 197 -8.98 13.29 -13.99
C LEU A 197 -8.82 11.78 -13.76
N ASN A 198 -9.77 11.15 -13.09
CA ASN A 198 -9.77 9.70 -12.90
C ASN A 198 -9.92 8.97 -14.24
N ALA A 199 -10.83 9.45 -15.08
CA ALA A 199 -11.04 8.91 -16.43
C ALA A 199 -9.77 8.99 -17.26
N GLU A 200 -9.11 10.16 -17.33
CA GLU A 200 -7.85 10.34 -18.07
C GLU A 200 -6.74 9.39 -17.58
N ILE A 201 -6.64 9.18 -16.27
CA ILE A 201 -5.68 8.23 -15.68
C ILE A 201 -6.04 6.79 -16.07
N ALA A 202 -7.32 6.40 -15.97
CA ALA A 202 -7.79 5.06 -16.32
C ALA A 202 -7.58 4.79 -17.81
N GLU A 203 -7.98 5.72 -18.69
CA GLU A 203 -7.76 5.64 -20.14
C GLU A 203 -6.28 5.43 -20.47
N ALA A 204 -5.38 6.26 -19.92
CA ALA A 204 -3.94 6.15 -20.17
C ALA A 204 -3.34 4.79 -19.75
N ILE A 205 -3.84 4.20 -18.67
CA ILE A 205 -3.40 2.88 -18.18
C ILE A 205 -3.93 1.76 -19.11
N LEU A 206 -5.20 1.82 -19.47
CA LEU A 206 -5.89 0.81 -20.25
C LEU A 206 -5.44 0.82 -21.72
N GLU A 207 -5.27 2.02 -22.32
CA GLU A 207 -4.70 2.17 -23.68
C GLU A 207 -3.27 1.63 -23.76
N ARG A 208 -2.45 1.87 -22.73
CA ARG A 208 -1.10 1.31 -22.66
C ARG A 208 -1.09 -0.22 -22.60
N ALA A 209 -2.17 -0.84 -22.11
CA ALA A 209 -2.39 -2.28 -22.14
C ALA A 209 -2.95 -2.79 -23.49
N GLY A 210 -3.13 -1.91 -24.49
CA GLY A 210 -3.61 -2.25 -25.82
C GLY A 210 -5.14 -2.29 -25.96
N LEU A 211 -5.88 -1.81 -24.96
CA LEU A 211 -7.34 -1.78 -24.95
C LEU A 211 -7.88 -0.57 -25.73
N ARG A 212 -9.08 -0.69 -26.26
CA ARG A 212 -9.84 0.41 -26.86
C ARG A 212 -10.92 0.85 -25.90
N ILE A 213 -10.94 2.14 -25.54
CA ILE A 213 -11.81 2.64 -24.48
C ILE A 213 -12.84 3.60 -25.09
N GLU A 214 -14.08 3.41 -24.68
CA GLU A 214 -15.14 4.39 -24.84
C GLU A 214 -15.60 4.81 -23.44
N ARG A 215 -15.61 6.13 -23.16
CA ARG A 215 -15.99 6.68 -21.86
C ARG A 215 -17.44 7.15 -21.86
N VAL A 216 -18.09 6.98 -20.70
CA VAL A 216 -19.37 7.59 -20.32
C VAL A 216 -19.25 8.15 -18.90
N GLU A 217 -20.06 9.16 -18.55
CA GLU A 217 -19.88 9.94 -17.32
C GLU A 217 -20.73 9.46 -16.14
N ASN A 218 -21.67 8.53 -16.36
CA ASN A 218 -22.54 8.00 -15.29
C ASN A 218 -23.19 6.66 -15.70
N GLY A 219 -23.84 6.01 -14.71
CA GLY A 219 -24.48 4.72 -14.92
C GLY A 219 -25.64 4.75 -15.94
N ILE A 220 -26.39 5.86 -16.04
CA ILE A 220 -27.48 6.00 -17.01
C ILE A 220 -26.93 5.98 -18.44
N GLN A 221 -25.89 6.76 -18.70
CA GLN A 221 -25.22 6.76 -20.00
C GLN A 221 -24.63 5.38 -20.32
N CYS A 222 -24.06 4.69 -19.33
CA CYS A 222 -23.54 3.33 -19.50
C CYS A 222 -24.63 2.35 -19.94
N VAL A 223 -25.76 2.33 -19.25
CA VAL A 223 -26.92 1.47 -19.61
C VAL A 223 -27.44 1.81 -21.00
N ASN A 224 -27.65 3.08 -21.30
CA ASN A 224 -28.14 3.52 -22.62
C ASN A 224 -27.18 3.09 -23.73
N ARG A 225 -25.87 3.26 -23.49
CA ARG A 225 -24.86 2.89 -24.48
C ARG A 225 -24.85 1.38 -24.76
N ILE A 226 -25.00 0.55 -23.73
CA ILE A 226 -25.09 -0.91 -23.89
C ILE A 226 -26.35 -1.29 -24.69
N LEU A 227 -27.49 -0.63 -24.45
CA LEU A 227 -28.75 -0.92 -25.12
C LEU A 227 -28.76 -0.48 -26.58
N GLU A 228 -28.02 0.56 -26.92
CA GLU A 228 -27.90 1.09 -28.30
C GLU A 228 -26.97 0.26 -29.19
N MET A 229 -26.01 -0.42 -28.59
CA MET A 229 -24.98 -1.14 -29.33
C MET A 229 -25.33 -2.61 -29.51
N PRO A 230 -24.90 -3.26 -30.60
CA PRO A 230 -25.05 -4.70 -30.76
C PRO A 230 -24.42 -5.49 -29.64
N ALA A 231 -25.00 -6.63 -29.26
CA ALA A 231 -24.43 -7.53 -28.27
C ALA A 231 -23.01 -7.95 -28.66
N GLY A 232 -22.08 -7.85 -27.72
CA GLY A 232 -20.66 -8.18 -27.94
C GLY A 232 -19.82 -7.01 -28.50
N THR A 233 -20.35 -5.78 -28.55
CA THR A 233 -19.56 -4.59 -28.90
C THR A 233 -18.48 -4.29 -27.87
N TYR A 234 -18.77 -4.48 -26.60
CA TYR A 234 -17.83 -4.34 -25.50
C TYR A 234 -17.50 -5.70 -24.92
N ASP A 235 -16.21 -5.94 -24.67
CA ASP A 235 -15.69 -7.14 -24.02
C ASP A 235 -15.81 -7.04 -22.50
N MET A 236 -15.77 -5.82 -21.95
CA MET A 236 -15.81 -5.56 -20.51
C MET A 236 -16.31 -4.14 -20.22
N ILE A 237 -16.85 -3.94 -19.01
CA ILE A 237 -17.26 -2.65 -18.48
C ILE A 237 -16.45 -2.38 -17.22
N PHE A 238 -15.75 -1.25 -17.18
CA PHE A 238 -15.18 -0.69 -15.95
C PHE A 238 -16.11 0.42 -15.46
N MET A 239 -16.52 0.33 -14.20
CA MET A 239 -17.52 1.24 -13.64
C MET A 239 -17.11 1.73 -12.27
N ASP A 240 -17.05 3.05 -12.08
CA ASP A 240 -16.98 3.62 -10.73
C ASP A 240 -18.29 3.31 -9.98
N ILE A 241 -18.13 3.06 -8.69
CA ILE A 241 -19.25 2.77 -7.79
C ILE A 241 -20.00 4.06 -7.43
N GLN A 242 -19.29 5.18 -7.29
CA GLN A 242 -19.85 6.44 -6.81
C GLN A 242 -19.96 7.47 -7.93
N MET A 243 -21.04 7.40 -8.69
CA MET A 243 -21.33 8.35 -9.77
C MET A 243 -22.66 9.08 -9.52
N PRO A 244 -22.83 10.32 -10.04
CA PRO A 244 -24.09 11.03 -10.01
C PRO A 244 -25.16 10.32 -10.84
N GLU A 245 -26.44 10.62 -10.59
CA GLU A 245 -27.63 10.14 -11.27
C GLU A 245 -27.90 8.62 -11.12
N MET A 246 -26.94 7.77 -11.45
CA MET A 246 -26.99 6.32 -11.26
C MET A 246 -25.60 5.83 -10.85
N ASP A 247 -25.52 5.25 -9.66
CA ASP A 247 -24.31 4.63 -9.13
C ASP A 247 -24.07 3.24 -9.76
N GLY A 248 -22.84 2.71 -9.57
CA GLY A 248 -22.44 1.43 -10.17
C GLY A 248 -23.12 0.19 -9.60
N TYR A 249 -24.03 0.33 -8.61
CA TYR A 249 -24.80 -0.78 -8.04
C TYR A 249 -26.26 -0.87 -8.55
N LYS A 250 -26.74 0.12 -9.26
CA LYS A 250 -28.09 0.17 -9.84
C LYS A 250 -28.10 -0.25 -11.31
#